data_a14397eb02aa21f35bba13be477f544c
#
_entry.id   a14397eb02aa21f35bba13be477f544c
#
_cell.length_a   1.000
_cell.length_b   1.000
_cell.length_c   1.000
_cell.angle_alpha   90.00
_cell.angle_beta   90.00
_cell.angle_gamma   90.00
#
_symmetry.space_group_name_H-M   'P 1'
#
loop_
_entity.id
_entity.type
_entity.pdbx_description
1 polymer ?
#
loop_
_entity_poly.entity_id
_entity_poly.type
_entity_poly.pdbx_seq_one_letter_code
_entity_poly.pdbx_strand_id
1 'polypeptide(L)'
;MEKIMIVNGSPRAPKSNSKKYAQIFSEVSASETQYFNISKTNHVELSRAMGDFTHVLLVFPLSADGIPVTLLNFLKSVEKNPPLKKPAISVMVNCGFLEPAQNNIALQIVQLFCKENGFSFGSALKIASGEAILSTTFRFLVRRKIKRLASSIEQGNHQTFEVTMPLPKSIFLRASTSYWENYGKKNGVTKEQMSTMEIEA
;
A
#
# COMPACT_ATOMS: atom_id res chain seq x y z
N MET A 1 2.57 -18.67 17.96
CA MET A 1 3.25 -17.47 17.42
C MET A 1 2.40 -16.91 16.30
N GLU A 2 2.19 -15.59 16.28
CA GLU A 2 1.50 -14.95 15.16
C GLU A 2 2.37 -15.00 13.91
N LYS A 3 1.73 -15.28 12.77
CA LYS A 3 2.36 -15.39 11.48
C LYS A 3 1.64 -14.48 10.50
N ILE A 4 2.37 -13.52 9.92
CA ILE A 4 1.82 -12.46 9.09
C ILE A 4 2.20 -12.69 7.62
N MET A 5 1.21 -12.82 6.76
CA MET A 5 1.36 -12.81 5.31
C MET A 5 1.36 -11.36 4.81
N ILE A 6 2.43 -10.92 4.19
CA ILE A 6 2.49 -9.61 3.55
C ILE A 6 2.22 -9.78 2.06
N VAL A 7 1.13 -9.22 1.56
CA VAL A 7 0.72 -9.32 0.16
C VAL A 7 0.88 -7.97 -0.54
N ASN A 8 1.80 -7.89 -1.48
CA ASN A 8 2.03 -6.69 -2.28
C ASN A 8 1.11 -6.67 -3.51
N GLY A 9 0.13 -5.75 -3.49
CA GLY A 9 -0.83 -5.51 -4.57
C GLY A 9 -0.38 -4.45 -5.58
N SER A 10 0.87 -3.98 -5.52
CA SER A 10 1.36 -3.00 -6.48
C SER A 10 1.51 -3.60 -7.88
N PRO A 11 0.99 -2.94 -8.94
CA PRO A 11 1.21 -3.38 -10.33
C PRO A 11 2.67 -3.26 -10.78
N ARG A 12 3.49 -2.49 -10.05
CA ARG A 12 4.94 -2.34 -10.30
C ARG A 12 5.80 -3.32 -9.50
N ALA A 13 5.21 -4.31 -8.80
CA ALA A 13 6.00 -5.33 -8.12
C ALA A 13 6.89 -6.06 -9.15
N PRO A 14 8.15 -6.38 -8.81
CA PRO A 14 8.83 -6.25 -7.53
C PRO A 14 9.53 -4.90 -7.26
N LYS A 15 9.52 -3.95 -8.20
CA LYS A 15 10.20 -2.64 -8.08
C LYS A 15 9.19 -1.55 -7.71
N SER A 16 8.69 -1.56 -6.46
CA SER A 16 7.67 -0.60 -6.00
C SER A 16 8.00 -0.01 -4.64
N ASN A 17 7.45 1.17 -4.34
CA ASN A 17 7.52 1.72 -2.99
C ASN A 17 6.74 0.86 -1.99
N SER A 18 5.65 0.22 -2.41
CA SER A 18 4.92 -0.76 -1.59
C SER A 18 5.83 -1.89 -1.10
N LYS A 19 6.75 -2.40 -1.94
CA LYS A 19 7.75 -3.39 -1.51
C LYS A 19 8.69 -2.83 -0.44
N LYS A 20 9.16 -1.58 -0.59
CA LYS A 20 10.03 -0.95 0.42
C LYS A 20 9.31 -0.79 1.76
N TYR A 21 8.03 -0.41 1.75
CA TYR A 21 7.21 -0.34 2.97
C TYR A 21 7.01 -1.71 3.60
N ALA A 22 6.74 -2.74 2.80
CA ALA A 22 6.64 -4.12 3.26
C ALA A 22 7.94 -4.60 3.92
N GLN A 23 9.10 -4.27 3.35
CA GLN A 23 10.41 -4.58 3.93
C GLN A 23 10.61 -3.91 5.29
N ILE A 24 10.27 -2.61 5.40
CA ILE A 24 10.34 -1.88 6.69
C ILE A 24 9.41 -2.55 7.72
N PHE A 25 8.21 -3.01 7.31
CA PHE A 25 7.32 -3.73 8.22
C PHE A 25 7.95 -5.02 8.73
N SER A 26 8.51 -5.85 7.84
CA SER A 26 9.20 -7.09 8.23
C SER A 26 10.38 -6.85 9.18
N GLU A 27 11.11 -5.73 9.01
CA GLU A 27 12.22 -5.37 9.90
C GLU A 27 11.80 -4.94 11.31
N VAL A 28 10.59 -4.41 11.48
CA VAL A 28 10.13 -3.83 12.76
C VAL A 28 9.08 -4.68 13.46
N SER A 29 8.52 -5.69 12.80
CA SER A 29 7.58 -6.65 13.37
C SER A 29 8.31 -7.63 14.29
N ALA A 30 7.70 -7.96 15.42
CA ALA A 30 8.16 -9.04 16.30
C ALA A 30 7.63 -10.41 15.85
N SER A 31 6.59 -10.43 15.01
CA SER A 31 6.00 -11.65 14.45
C SER A 31 6.77 -12.16 13.24
N GLU A 32 6.66 -13.46 12.95
CA GLU A 32 7.16 -14.04 11.70
C GLU A 32 6.39 -13.44 10.50
N THR A 33 7.12 -12.97 9.49
CA THR A 33 6.53 -12.39 8.29
C THR A 33 6.96 -13.15 7.04
N GLN A 34 6.02 -13.37 6.11
CA GLN A 34 6.33 -13.90 4.78
C GLN A 34 5.76 -12.96 3.71
N TYR A 35 6.59 -12.64 2.71
CA TYR A 35 6.27 -11.67 1.67
C TYR A 35 5.91 -12.34 0.35
N PHE A 36 4.81 -11.87 -0.25
CA PHE A 36 4.28 -12.34 -1.53
C PHE A 36 3.93 -11.17 -2.45
N ASN A 37 4.19 -11.33 -3.75
CA ASN A 37 3.67 -10.44 -4.76
C ASN A 37 2.43 -11.05 -5.41
N ILE A 38 1.41 -10.24 -5.65
CA ILE A 38 0.32 -10.64 -6.54
C ILE A 38 0.85 -10.64 -7.98
N SER A 39 0.61 -11.72 -8.70
CA SER A 39 0.87 -11.86 -10.14
C SER A 39 -0.43 -12.16 -10.87
N LYS A 40 -0.40 -12.22 -12.21
CA LYS A 40 -1.59 -12.55 -13.01
C LYS A 40 -2.10 -13.99 -12.81
N THR A 41 -1.26 -14.89 -12.30
CA THR A 41 -1.53 -16.34 -12.28
C THR A 41 -1.62 -16.96 -10.89
N ASN A 42 -1.19 -16.27 -9.82
CA ASN A 42 -1.07 -16.87 -8.49
C ASN A 42 -2.23 -16.54 -7.51
N HIS A 43 -3.33 -15.97 -7.99
CA HIS A 43 -4.41 -15.49 -7.12
C HIS A 43 -5.02 -16.63 -6.27
N VAL A 44 -5.30 -17.78 -6.87
CA VAL A 44 -5.91 -18.93 -6.17
C VAL A 44 -4.95 -19.55 -5.17
N GLU A 45 -3.67 -19.68 -5.56
CA GLU A 45 -2.61 -20.18 -4.69
C GLU A 45 -2.45 -19.29 -3.45
N LEU A 46 -2.31 -17.97 -3.65
CA LEU A 46 -2.20 -17.01 -2.55
C LEU A 46 -3.45 -17.00 -1.67
N SER A 47 -4.65 -17.12 -2.27
CA SER A 47 -5.89 -17.19 -1.50
C SER A 47 -5.91 -18.39 -0.56
N ARG A 48 -5.50 -19.56 -1.04
CA ARG A 48 -5.40 -20.77 -0.20
C ARG A 48 -4.35 -20.63 0.89
N ALA A 49 -3.17 -20.10 0.53
CA ALA A 49 -2.06 -19.87 1.45
C ALA A 49 -2.42 -18.91 2.60
N MET A 50 -3.37 -17.98 2.41
CA MET A 50 -3.83 -17.09 3.49
C MET A 50 -4.27 -17.87 4.74
N GLY A 51 -4.81 -19.09 4.57
CA GLY A 51 -5.30 -19.92 5.69
C GLY A 51 -4.21 -20.43 6.64
N ASP A 52 -2.93 -20.35 6.24
CA ASP A 52 -1.78 -20.75 7.05
C ASP A 52 -1.25 -19.61 7.95
N PHE A 53 -1.87 -18.43 7.84
CA PHE A 53 -1.49 -17.22 8.57
C PHE A 53 -2.60 -16.76 9.51
N THR A 54 -2.20 -16.08 10.59
CA THR A 54 -3.13 -15.43 11.52
C THR A 54 -3.57 -14.07 11.01
N HIS A 55 -2.69 -13.40 10.27
CA HIS A 55 -2.91 -12.05 9.71
C HIS A 55 -2.43 -11.95 8.26
N VAL A 56 -3.12 -11.13 7.49
CA VAL A 56 -2.70 -10.69 6.16
C VAL A 56 -2.56 -9.18 6.16
N LEU A 57 -1.39 -8.68 5.78
CA LEU A 57 -1.14 -7.26 5.54
C LEU A 57 -1.13 -6.99 4.03
N LEU A 58 -2.18 -6.33 3.54
CA LEU A 58 -2.24 -5.86 2.16
C LEU A 58 -1.45 -4.56 2.02
N VAL A 59 -0.45 -4.55 1.13
CA VAL A 59 0.40 -3.38 0.88
C VAL A 59 0.27 -2.97 -0.58
N PHE A 60 -0.23 -1.76 -0.85
CA PHE A 60 -0.51 -1.34 -2.22
C PHE A 60 -0.51 0.20 -2.39
N PRO A 61 -0.28 0.71 -3.61
CA PRO A 61 -0.44 2.12 -3.91
C PRO A 61 -1.91 2.46 -4.20
N LEU A 62 -2.31 3.70 -3.92
CA LEU A 62 -3.54 4.27 -4.45
C LEU A 62 -3.50 4.23 -5.99
N SER A 63 -4.61 3.88 -6.63
CA SER A 63 -4.73 3.81 -8.09
C SER A 63 -6.11 4.32 -8.50
N ALA A 64 -6.16 5.42 -9.25
CA ALA A 64 -7.42 6.06 -9.66
C ALA A 64 -8.42 6.18 -8.49
N ASP A 65 -7.98 6.79 -7.40
CA ASP A 65 -8.70 6.99 -6.14
C ASP A 65 -9.23 5.72 -5.45
N GLY A 66 -8.82 4.54 -5.92
CA GLY A 66 -9.22 3.24 -5.39
C GLY A 66 -8.04 2.28 -5.23
N ILE A 67 -8.33 0.98 -5.31
CA ILE A 67 -7.33 -0.08 -5.24
C ILE A 67 -6.82 -0.48 -6.64
N PRO A 68 -5.56 -0.93 -6.79
CA PRO A 68 -5.05 -1.41 -8.07
C PRO A 68 -5.84 -2.61 -8.61
N VAL A 69 -5.98 -2.70 -9.94
CA VAL A 69 -6.68 -3.82 -10.61
C VAL A 69 -6.08 -5.18 -10.21
N THR A 70 -4.77 -5.26 -10.02
CA THR A 70 -4.11 -6.49 -9.54
C THR A 70 -4.65 -6.93 -8.18
N LEU A 71 -4.80 -5.99 -7.25
CA LEU A 71 -5.38 -6.26 -5.93
C LEU A 71 -6.87 -6.59 -6.03
N LEU A 72 -7.64 -5.83 -6.84
CA LEU A 72 -9.07 -6.10 -7.05
C LEU A 72 -9.30 -7.52 -7.57
N ASN A 73 -8.52 -7.96 -8.55
CA ASN A 73 -8.64 -9.33 -9.10
C ASN A 73 -8.26 -10.39 -8.07
N PHE A 74 -7.26 -10.13 -7.23
CA PHE A 74 -6.91 -11.00 -6.13
C PHE A 74 -8.07 -11.11 -5.12
N LEU A 75 -8.67 -9.99 -4.68
CA LEU A 75 -9.81 -10.00 -3.76
C LEU A 75 -11.01 -10.75 -4.34
N LYS A 76 -11.32 -10.58 -5.63
CA LYS A 76 -12.34 -11.38 -6.32
C LYS A 76 -12.00 -12.89 -6.35
N SER A 77 -10.72 -13.24 -6.41
CA SER A 77 -10.30 -14.64 -6.32
C SER A 77 -10.46 -15.19 -4.91
N VAL A 78 -10.16 -14.39 -3.88
CA VAL A 78 -10.38 -14.75 -2.47
C VAL A 78 -11.86 -14.94 -2.17
N GLU A 79 -12.75 -14.09 -2.71
CA GLU A 79 -14.21 -14.24 -2.59
C GLU A 79 -14.70 -15.58 -3.17
N LYS A 80 -14.20 -15.96 -4.35
CA LYS A 80 -14.57 -17.21 -5.02
C LYS A 80 -13.94 -18.46 -4.41
N ASN A 81 -12.75 -18.31 -3.86
CA ASN A 81 -11.94 -19.39 -3.30
C ASN A 81 -11.44 -19.01 -1.90
N PRO A 82 -12.34 -18.85 -0.91
CA PRO A 82 -11.94 -18.38 0.40
C PRO A 82 -10.99 -19.38 1.09
N PRO A 83 -10.03 -18.90 1.91
CA PRO A 83 -9.18 -19.77 2.70
C PRO A 83 -10.01 -20.53 3.75
N LEU A 84 -9.56 -21.72 4.12
CA LEU A 84 -10.24 -22.55 5.15
C LEU A 84 -10.34 -21.83 6.49
N LYS A 85 -9.29 -21.11 6.88
CA LYS A 85 -9.29 -20.22 8.04
C LYS A 85 -9.13 -18.79 7.53
N LYS A 86 -9.98 -17.89 7.96
CA LYS A 86 -9.96 -16.49 7.55
C LYS A 86 -9.04 -15.71 8.49
N PRO A 87 -7.85 -15.26 8.04
CA PRO A 87 -6.99 -14.40 8.84
C PRO A 87 -7.59 -13.00 9.00
N ALA A 88 -7.16 -12.24 9.99
CA ALA A 88 -7.47 -10.83 10.05
C ALA A 88 -6.73 -10.08 8.93
N ILE A 89 -7.38 -9.11 8.30
CA ILE A 89 -6.81 -8.32 7.19
C ILE A 89 -6.50 -6.91 7.68
N SER A 90 -5.24 -6.52 7.55
CA SER A 90 -4.75 -5.16 7.80
C SER A 90 -4.26 -4.52 6.50
N VAL A 91 -4.17 -3.19 6.48
CA VAL A 91 -3.85 -2.44 5.25
C VAL A 91 -2.71 -1.46 5.47
N MET A 92 -1.80 -1.40 4.50
CA MET A 92 -0.84 -0.32 4.34
C MET A 92 -0.95 0.24 2.93
N VAL A 93 -1.62 1.37 2.78
CA VAL A 93 -1.86 2.03 1.50
C VAL A 93 -1.02 3.30 1.37
N ASN A 94 -0.46 3.54 0.17
CA ASN A 94 0.38 4.70 -0.08
C ASN A 94 -0.05 5.47 -1.33
N CYS A 95 0.09 6.80 -1.29
CA CYS A 95 -0.19 7.68 -2.43
C CYS A 95 0.89 8.77 -2.58
N GLY A 96 0.95 9.38 -3.76
CA GLY A 96 1.87 10.49 -4.05
C GLY A 96 1.40 11.85 -3.50
N PHE A 97 0.14 11.98 -3.09
CA PHE A 97 -0.42 13.22 -2.55
C PHE A 97 0.13 13.57 -1.17
N LEU A 98 0.00 14.83 -0.76
CA LEU A 98 0.40 15.28 0.57
C LEU A 98 -0.61 14.85 1.65
N GLU A 99 -1.87 14.74 1.27
CA GLU A 99 -3.00 14.49 2.16
C GLU A 99 -3.26 12.98 2.34
N PRO A 100 -3.14 12.41 3.56
CA PRO A 100 -3.43 10.99 3.81
C PRO A 100 -4.89 10.60 3.53
N ALA A 101 -5.82 11.56 3.58
CA ALA A 101 -7.24 11.35 3.32
C ALA A 101 -7.53 10.84 1.89
N GLN A 102 -6.64 11.09 0.92
CA GLN A 102 -6.74 10.54 -0.43
C GLN A 102 -6.82 9.00 -0.46
N ASN A 103 -6.28 8.34 0.56
CA ASN A 103 -6.33 6.89 0.67
C ASN A 103 -7.65 6.34 1.26
N ASN A 104 -8.61 7.21 1.64
CA ASN A 104 -9.80 6.77 2.38
C ASN A 104 -10.67 5.81 1.58
N ILE A 105 -10.94 6.10 0.30
CA ILE A 105 -11.78 5.25 -0.55
C ILE A 105 -11.15 3.87 -0.75
N ALA A 106 -9.83 3.83 -1.02
CA ALA A 106 -9.12 2.56 -1.16
C ALA A 106 -9.19 1.72 0.13
N LEU A 107 -9.11 2.36 1.29
CA LEU A 107 -9.26 1.70 2.58
C LEU A 107 -10.69 1.17 2.78
N GLN A 108 -11.71 1.99 2.49
CA GLN A 108 -13.12 1.60 2.60
C GLN A 108 -13.48 0.43 1.69
N ILE A 109 -12.90 0.34 0.48
CA ILE A 109 -13.10 -0.81 -0.42
C ILE A 109 -12.64 -2.11 0.27
N VAL A 110 -11.47 -2.11 0.91
CA VAL A 110 -10.97 -3.31 1.62
C VAL A 110 -11.80 -3.59 2.88
N GLN A 111 -12.23 -2.57 3.61
CA GLN A 111 -13.13 -2.74 4.76
C GLN A 111 -14.47 -3.37 4.36
N LEU A 112 -15.05 -2.90 3.25
CA LEU A 112 -16.29 -3.46 2.72
C LEU A 112 -16.08 -4.91 2.28
N PHE A 113 -14.99 -5.20 1.56
CA PHE A 113 -14.63 -6.57 1.19
C PHE A 113 -14.55 -7.49 2.43
N CYS A 114 -13.87 -7.05 3.49
CA CYS A 114 -13.78 -7.82 4.73
C CYS A 114 -15.17 -8.12 5.32
N LYS A 115 -16.00 -7.08 5.42
CA LYS A 115 -17.36 -7.19 5.96
C LYS A 115 -18.21 -8.18 5.16
N GLU A 116 -18.27 -8.03 3.85
CA GLU A 116 -19.10 -8.87 2.96
C GLU A 116 -18.61 -10.32 2.91
N ASN A 117 -17.31 -10.55 3.08
CA ASN A 117 -16.71 -11.87 3.00
C ASN A 117 -16.39 -12.51 4.37
N GLY A 118 -16.83 -11.90 5.49
CA GLY A 118 -16.65 -12.43 6.84
C GLY A 118 -15.20 -12.53 7.32
N PHE A 119 -14.32 -11.60 6.86
CA PHE A 119 -12.99 -11.40 7.42
C PHE A 119 -13.03 -10.35 8.52
N SER A 120 -12.22 -10.52 9.55
CA SER A 120 -11.96 -9.43 10.50
C SER A 120 -11.07 -8.37 9.84
N PHE A 121 -11.46 -7.10 9.91
CA PHE A 121 -10.60 -6.00 9.52
C PHE A 121 -9.77 -5.58 10.73
N GLY A 122 -8.45 -5.54 10.56
CA GLY A 122 -7.50 -5.17 11.61
C GLY A 122 -7.13 -3.68 11.57
N SER A 123 -5.83 -3.40 11.64
CA SER A 123 -5.30 -2.03 11.65
C SER A 123 -4.93 -1.54 10.25
N ALA A 124 -4.87 -0.22 10.08
CA ALA A 124 -4.49 0.40 8.82
C ALA A 124 -3.44 1.50 8.99
N LEU A 125 -2.61 1.68 7.95
CA LEU A 125 -1.69 2.82 7.81
C LEU A 125 -1.88 3.47 6.44
N LYS A 126 -2.25 4.76 6.43
CA LYS A 126 -2.31 5.62 5.26
C LYS A 126 -1.01 6.42 5.13
N ILE A 127 -0.25 6.18 4.06
CA ILE A 127 1.01 6.85 3.78
C ILE A 127 0.79 7.82 2.63
N ALA A 128 0.86 9.11 2.93
CA ALA A 128 0.89 10.17 1.93
C ALA A 128 2.33 10.59 1.64
N SER A 129 2.53 11.37 0.58
CA SER A 129 3.87 11.69 0.03
C SER A 129 4.70 10.42 -0.27
N GLY A 130 4.04 9.30 -0.48
CA GLY A 130 4.63 7.96 -0.51
C GLY A 130 5.58 7.71 -1.68
N GLU A 131 5.58 8.56 -2.70
CA GLU A 131 6.54 8.50 -3.80
C GLU A 131 7.93 8.98 -3.36
N ALA A 132 7.99 10.01 -2.51
CA ALA A 132 9.22 10.71 -2.17
C ALA A 132 9.68 10.55 -0.71
N ILE A 133 8.78 10.34 0.25
CA ILE A 133 9.07 10.41 1.68
C ILE A 133 10.23 9.50 2.12
N LEU A 134 10.36 8.31 1.52
CA LEU A 134 11.45 7.38 1.84
C LEU A 134 12.83 7.87 1.39
N SER A 135 12.88 8.78 0.39
CA SER A 135 14.11 9.36 -0.13
C SER A 135 14.51 10.65 0.59
N THR A 136 13.75 11.06 1.61
CA THR A 136 13.98 12.27 2.40
C THR A 136 14.39 11.92 3.84
N THR A 137 14.79 12.94 4.60
CA THR A 137 15.04 12.81 6.04
C THR A 137 13.80 12.37 6.82
N PHE A 138 12.59 12.56 6.28
CA PHE A 138 11.32 12.18 6.93
C PHE A 138 11.02 10.68 6.93
N ARG A 139 11.88 9.84 6.31
CA ARG A 139 11.74 8.37 6.34
C ARG A 139 11.59 7.80 7.75
N PHE A 140 12.15 8.47 8.79
CA PHE A 140 12.02 8.01 10.17
C PHE A 140 10.57 8.08 10.68
N LEU A 141 9.76 9.05 10.20
CA LEU A 141 8.35 9.17 10.54
C LEU A 141 7.58 7.94 10.03
N VAL A 142 7.88 7.52 8.80
CA VAL A 142 7.28 6.33 8.19
C VAL A 142 7.66 5.09 9.01
N ARG A 143 8.95 4.88 9.31
CA ARG A 143 9.41 3.74 10.10
C ARG A 143 8.73 3.69 11.48
N ARG A 144 8.58 4.85 12.15
CA ARG A 144 7.88 4.94 13.43
C ARG A 144 6.41 4.55 13.31
N LYS A 145 5.72 4.98 12.24
CA LYS A 145 4.30 4.64 12.03
C LYS A 145 4.11 3.19 11.62
N ILE A 146 5.00 2.63 10.80
CA ILE A 146 4.99 1.20 10.46
C ILE A 146 5.22 0.35 11.73
N LYS A 147 6.14 0.74 12.61
CA LYS A 147 6.32 0.05 13.90
C LYS A 147 5.05 0.07 14.76
N ARG A 148 4.32 1.19 14.79
CA ARG A 148 3.03 1.27 15.48
C ARG A 148 1.96 0.38 14.83
N LEU A 149 1.94 0.30 13.50
CA LEU A 149 1.05 -0.63 12.79
C LEU A 149 1.37 -2.08 13.16
N ALA A 150 2.65 -2.48 13.15
CA ALA A 150 3.09 -3.82 13.53
C ALA A 150 2.63 -4.15 14.97
N SER A 151 2.96 -3.30 15.95
CA SER A 151 2.50 -3.50 17.33
C SER A 151 0.97 -3.56 17.47
N SER A 152 0.24 -2.76 16.69
CA SER A 152 -1.23 -2.77 16.70
C SER A 152 -1.81 -4.07 16.17
N ILE A 153 -1.20 -4.64 15.11
CA ILE A 153 -1.56 -5.95 14.56
C ILE A 153 -1.28 -7.05 15.59
N GLU A 154 -0.09 -7.06 16.17
CA GLU A 154 0.37 -8.05 17.15
C GLU A 154 -0.46 -8.05 18.45
N GLN A 155 -1.06 -6.92 18.78
CA GLN A 155 -1.93 -6.76 19.95
C GLN A 155 -3.42 -7.00 19.64
N GLY A 156 -3.76 -7.31 18.38
CA GLY A 156 -5.15 -7.48 17.94
C GLY A 156 -5.98 -6.18 17.99
N ASN A 157 -5.31 -5.02 17.96
CA ASN A 157 -5.98 -3.72 17.96
C ASN A 157 -6.50 -3.36 16.55
N HIS A 158 -7.53 -2.48 16.51
CA HIS A 158 -8.14 -1.99 15.27
C HIS A 158 -7.92 -0.46 15.16
N GLN A 159 -6.73 -0.05 14.75
CA GLN A 159 -6.34 1.36 14.71
C GLN A 159 -5.99 1.81 13.28
N THR A 160 -6.33 3.06 12.96
CA THR A 160 -5.90 3.70 11.71
C THR A 160 -4.84 4.76 12.01
N PHE A 161 -3.69 4.61 11.37
CA PHE A 161 -2.56 5.52 11.46
C PHE A 161 -2.39 6.30 10.15
N GLU A 162 -1.77 7.47 10.26
CA GLU A 162 -1.46 8.33 9.12
C GLU A 162 -0.03 8.83 9.21
N VAL A 163 0.58 9.02 8.04
CA VAL A 163 1.89 9.68 7.89
C VAL A 163 1.98 10.41 6.57
N THR A 164 2.59 11.59 6.61
CA THR A 164 2.95 12.40 5.45
C THR A 164 4.23 13.19 5.73
N MET A 165 4.80 13.81 4.72
CA MET A 165 5.86 14.81 4.92
C MET A 165 5.28 16.05 5.59
N PRO A 166 5.87 16.54 6.70
CA PRO A 166 5.42 17.74 7.41
C PRO A 166 5.90 19.01 6.68
N LEU A 167 5.44 19.19 5.45
CA LEU A 167 5.79 20.32 4.60
C LEU A 167 4.54 21.18 4.32
N PRO A 168 4.69 22.51 4.24
CA PRO A 168 3.67 23.38 3.68
C PRO A 168 3.30 22.96 2.26
N LYS A 169 2.03 23.01 1.90
CA LYS A 169 1.53 22.59 0.59
C LYS A 169 2.26 23.27 -0.58
N SER A 170 2.57 24.56 -0.46
CA SER A 170 3.30 25.33 -1.48
C SER A 170 4.72 24.78 -1.74
N ILE A 171 5.44 24.38 -0.68
CA ILE A 171 6.77 23.77 -0.79
C ILE A 171 6.66 22.40 -1.42
N PHE A 172 5.71 21.59 -0.98
CA PHE A 172 5.47 20.26 -1.54
C PHE A 172 5.14 20.33 -3.05
N LEU A 173 4.23 21.20 -3.45
CA LEU A 173 3.84 21.37 -4.87
C LEU A 173 5.02 21.81 -5.72
N ARG A 174 5.83 22.78 -5.25
CA ARG A 174 7.01 23.24 -5.98
C ARG A 174 8.03 22.10 -6.17
N ALA A 175 8.30 21.34 -5.13
CA ALA A 175 9.20 20.19 -5.20
C ALA A 175 8.66 19.08 -6.12
N SER A 176 7.35 18.81 -6.07
CA SER A 176 6.68 17.84 -6.94
C SER A 176 6.76 18.27 -8.42
N THR A 177 6.47 19.55 -8.73
CA THR A 177 6.59 20.08 -10.10
C THR A 177 8.00 19.89 -10.63
N SER A 178 9.02 20.31 -9.87
CA SER A 178 10.43 20.13 -10.28
C SER A 178 10.80 18.65 -10.47
N TYR A 179 10.27 17.76 -9.62
CA TYR A 179 10.49 16.30 -9.76
C TYR A 179 9.95 15.79 -11.10
N TRP A 180 8.70 16.12 -11.43
CA TRP A 180 8.04 15.63 -12.63
C TRP A 180 8.63 16.25 -13.90
N GLU A 181 8.95 17.53 -13.90
CA GLU A 181 9.67 18.18 -15.02
C GLU A 181 11.02 17.51 -15.29
N ASN A 182 11.80 17.22 -14.25
CA ASN A 182 13.06 16.51 -14.39
C ASN A 182 12.90 15.07 -14.85
N TYR A 183 11.84 14.40 -14.41
CA TYR A 183 11.50 13.04 -14.86
C TYR A 183 11.10 13.04 -16.35
N GLY A 184 10.27 14.00 -16.77
CA GLY A 184 9.92 14.20 -18.18
C GLY A 184 11.15 14.42 -19.05
N LYS A 185 12.01 15.36 -18.69
CA LYS A 185 13.27 15.63 -19.41
C LYS A 185 14.14 14.39 -19.60
N LYS A 186 14.27 13.54 -18.55
CA LYS A 186 15.03 12.27 -18.63
C LYS A 186 14.44 11.28 -19.62
N ASN A 187 13.14 11.39 -19.91
CA ASN A 187 12.40 10.53 -20.84
C ASN A 187 12.13 11.22 -22.20
N GLY A 188 12.80 12.35 -22.48
CA GLY A 188 12.64 13.08 -23.75
C GLY A 188 11.34 13.87 -23.88
N VAL A 189 10.61 14.10 -22.76
CA VAL A 189 9.33 14.85 -22.74
C VAL A 189 9.58 16.26 -22.23
N THR A 190 9.12 17.27 -22.98
CA THR A 190 9.25 18.68 -22.59
C THR A 190 8.13 19.09 -21.61
N LYS A 191 8.32 20.24 -20.95
CA LYS A 191 7.28 20.79 -20.04
C LYS A 191 5.98 21.11 -20.79
N GLU A 192 6.11 21.65 -22.01
CA GLU A 192 5.00 21.99 -22.88
C GLU A 192 4.21 20.72 -23.26
N GLN A 193 4.89 19.64 -23.66
CA GLN A 193 4.25 18.34 -23.93
C GLN A 193 3.58 17.74 -22.70
N MET A 194 4.15 17.92 -21.50
CA MET A 194 3.52 17.46 -20.25
C MET A 194 2.26 18.23 -19.89
N SER A 195 2.05 19.43 -20.43
CA SER A 195 0.85 20.26 -20.20
C SER A 195 -0.26 20.02 -21.22
N THR A 196 0.00 19.25 -22.27
CA THR A 196 -0.99 18.87 -23.29
C THR A 196 -1.52 17.47 -23.05
N MET A 197 -2.73 17.18 -23.55
CA MET A 197 -3.28 15.81 -23.55
C MET A 197 -2.79 14.97 -24.76
N GLU A 198 -1.96 15.56 -25.61
CA GLU A 198 -1.36 14.92 -26.79
C GLU A 198 -0.16 14.04 -26.34
N ILE A 199 -0.47 12.91 -25.72
CA ILE A 199 0.53 11.97 -25.24
C ILE A 199 0.92 10.95 -26.33
N GLU A 200 0.06 10.80 -27.33
CA GLU A 200 0.25 9.90 -28.47
C GLU A 200 0.25 10.73 -29.76
N ALA A 201 1.41 11.03 -30.28
CA ALA A 201 1.61 11.51 -31.64
C ALA A 201 2.17 10.38 -32.50
#